data_75253d35abb96cf8f4e9f12a3649850e
#
_entry.id   75253d35abb96cf8f4e9f12a3649850e
#
_cell.length_a   1.000
_cell.length_b   1.000
_cell.length_c   1.000
_cell.angle_alpha   90.00
_cell.angle_beta   90.00
_cell.angle_gamma   90.00
#
_symmetry.space_group_name_H-M   'P 1'
#
loop_
_entity.id
_entity.type
_entity.pdbx_description
1 polymer ?
#
loop_
_entity_poly.entity_id
_entity_poly.type
_entity_poly.pdbx_seq_one_letter_code
_entity_poly.pdbx_strand_id
1 'polypeptide(L)'
;MDYTNNGPLKVVYGDYTFGVHGSGFDYIFSYAQGGLESIVKDGCEWLYRCPKPTFWRALTDNDRGSGFHLKSGMWMAADMFMKCKNIQVAVDGVDQGFPCAPQNNRYGGDVYAYEAKISFVYETITVPSTEVKVDYIIEKSGRMKVEVHYFGKEGLPQLPVFGMRFLMPSVAEKYIYEGLSGETYPDRKAGASQGIFVIDDLSLTPYLVPQECEMRMDTKWVEITRVKQGLHTLRIEANDSAFAFSCLPYTAEEIENATHHEELPLPRRTVFCIYGAVRGVGGIDSWGSDVEDAYHISAEKDIKFSFVIA
;
A
#
# COMPACT_ATOMS: atom_id res chain seq x y z
N MET A 1 -26.67 -15.65 7.05
CA MET A 1 -26.73 -16.41 5.78
C MET A 1 -25.43 -17.16 5.64
N ASP A 2 -25.51 -18.48 5.47
CA ASP A 2 -24.29 -19.27 5.25
C ASP A 2 -23.86 -19.07 3.80
N TYR A 3 -22.87 -18.22 3.59
CA TYR A 3 -22.16 -18.15 2.32
C TYR A 3 -21.28 -19.39 2.24
N THR A 4 -21.57 -20.27 1.29
CA THR A 4 -20.65 -21.37 1.00
C THR A 4 -19.40 -20.81 0.32
N ASN A 5 -18.22 -21.46 0.47
CA ASN A 5 -16.95 -21.05 -0.14
C ASN A 5 -16.98 -20.87 -1.68
N ASN A 6 -18.09 -21.14 -2.32
CA ASN A 6 -18.35 -21.00 -3.76
C ASN A 6 -19.63 -20.20 -4.05
N GLY A 7 -20.21 -19.54 -3.04
CA GLY A 7 -21.40 -18.69 -3.22
C GLY A 7 -21.06 -17.36 -3.92
N PRO A 8 -22.08 -16.69 -4.49
CA PRO A 8 -21.90 -15.37 -5.06
C PRO A 8 -21.54 -14.35 -3.98
N LEU A 9 -20.87 -13.29 -4.39
CA LEU A 9 -20.66 -12.11 -3.56
C LEU A 9 -22.00 -11.45 -3.28
N LYS A 10 -22.24 -10.99 -2.06
CA LYS A 10 -23.33 -10.06 -1.75
C LYS A 10 -22.79 -8.64 -1.90
N VAL A 11 -23.41 -7.88 -2.79
CA VAL A 11 -23.07 -6.48 -3.06
C VAL A 11 -24.08 -5.58 -2.38
N VAL A 12 -23.58 -4.57 -1.65
CA VAL A 12 -24.43 -3.61 -0.92
C VAL A 12 -24.09 -2.19 -1.36
N TYR A 13 -25.07 -1.49 -1.90
CA TYR A 13 -24.97 -0.07 -2.25
C TYR A 13 -25.51 0.76 -1.09
N GLY A 14 -24.61 1.53 -0.46
CA GLY A 14 -24.96 2.48 0.59
C GLY A 14 -24.95 3.92 0.09
N ASP A 15 -25.35 4.88 0.94
CA ASP A 15 -25.27 6.31 0.64
C ASP A 15 -23.83 6.81 0.55
N TYR A 16 -22.97 6.26 1.41
CA TYR A 16 -21.58 6.67 1.58
C TYR A 16 -20.58 5.54 1.35
N THR A 17 -21.08 4.33 1.13
CA THR A 17 -20.23 3.14 1.05
C THR A 17 -20.70 2.17 -0.01
N PHE A 18 -19.75 1.39 -0.52
CA PHE A 18 -19.95 0.21 -1.32
C PHE A 18 -19.41 -0.99 -0.53
N GLY A 19 -20.26 -1.98 -0.28
CA GLY A 19 -19.93 -3.17 0.48
C GLY A 19 -19.89 -4.41 -0.41
N VAL A 20 -18.89 -5.27 -0.19
CA VAL A 20 -18.78 -6.60 -0.83
C VAL A 20 -18.54 -7.64 0.25
N HIS A 21 -19.46 -8.58 0.36
CA HIS A 21 -19.48 -9.56 1.44
C HIS A 21 -19.49 -10.99 0.89
N GLY A 22 -18.82 -11.90 1.58
CA GLY A 22 -18.78 -13.31 1.23
C GLY A 22 -18.45 -14.19 2.42
N SER A 23 -18.15 -15.47 2.16
CA SER A 23 -17.80 -16.41 3.22
C SER A 23 -16.43 -16.07 3.80
N GLY A 24 -16.39 -15.68 5.08
CA GLY A 24 -15.16 -15.37 5.80
C GLY A 24 -14.55 -14.01 5.50
N PHE A 25 -15.22 -13.15 4.73
CA PHE A 25 -14.72 -11.79 4.47
C PHE A 25 -15.84 -10.76 4.32
N ASP A 26 -15.54 -9.52 4.69
CA ASP A 26 -16.34 -8.33 4.46
C ASP A 26 -15.42 -7.18 4.05
N TYR A 27 -15.71 -6.55 2.92
CA TYR A 27 -14.97 -5.39 2.41
C TYR A 27 -15.91 -4.19 2.30
N ILE A 28 -15.48 -3.05 2.82
CA ILE A 28 -16.23 -1.80 2.75
C ILE A 28 -15.34 -0.74 2.09
N PHE A 29 -15.89 -0.09 1.09
CA PHE A 29 -15.27 1.04 0.40
C PHE A 29 -16.04 2.31 0.75
N SER A 30 -15.34 3.34 1.20
CA SER A 30 -15.92 4.63 1.58
C SER A 30 -15.83 5.62 0.42
N TYR A 31 -16.95 6.18 0.03
CA TYR A 31 -17.00 7.25 -0.97
C TYR A 31 -16.44 8.56 -0.40
N ALA A 32 -16.73 8.86 0.86
CA ALA A 32 -16.28 10.09 1.52
C ALA A 32 -14.77 10.08 1.78
N GLN A 33 -14.19 8.92 2.18
CA GLN A 33 -12.74 8.77 2.37
C GLN A 33 -12.01 8.50 1.05
N GLY A 34 -12.77 8.15 0.00
CA GLY A 34 -12.24 7.83 -1.31
C GLY A 34 -11.27 6.65 -1.26
N GLY A 35 -11.71 5.47 -0.79
CA GLY A 35 -10.86 4.29 -0.70
C GLY A 35 -11.46 3.11 0.07
N LEU A 36 -10.68 2.05 0.18
CA LEU A 36 -11.01 0.85 0.94
C LEU A 36 -10.96 1.17 2.44
N GLU A 37 -12.09 1.14 3.12
CA GLU A 37 -12.21 1.53 4.53
C GLU A 37 -12.02 0.37 5.49
N SER A 38 -12.48 -0.83 5.10
CA SER A 38 -12.44 -2.01 5.97
C SER A 38 -12.09 -3.26 5.16
N ILE A 39 -11.20 -4.06 5.73
CA ILE A 39 -10.90 -5.43 5.33
C ILE A 39 -11.13 -6.30 6.56
N VAL A 40 -12.26 -6.98 6.64
CA VAL A 40 -12.49 -8.00 7.64
C VAL A 40 -12.29 -9.36 6.99
N LYS A 41 -11.37 -10.16 7.53
CA LYS A 41 -11.15 -11.56 7.15
C LYS A 41 -11.20 -12.42 8.42
N ASP A 42 -12.01 -13.45 8.39
CA ASP A 42 -12.22 -14.38 9.52
C ASP A 42 -12.49 -13.66 10.85
N GLY A 43 -13.32 -12.59 10.79
CA GLY A 43 -13.70 -11.77 11.92
C GLY A 43 -12.63 -10.78 12.42
N CYS A 44 -11.48 -10.67 11.74
CA CYS A 44 -10.41 -9.75 12.07
C CYS A 44 -10.39 -8.54 11.13
N GLU A 45 -10.54 -7.32 11.67
CA GLU A 45 -10.34 -6.07 10.93
C GLU A 45 -8.84 -5.82 10.71
N TRP A 46 -8.46 -5.54 9.46
CA TRP A 46 -7.07 -5.34 9.06
C TRP A 46 -6.71 -3.89 8.80
N LEU A 47 -7.67 -2.99 8.71
CA LEU A 47 -7.40 -1.59 8.43
C LEU A 47 -7.70 -0.69 9.63
N TYR A 48 -6.80 0.25 9.88
CA TYR A 48 -7.03 1.37 10.80
C TYR A 48 -7.52 2.61 10.05
N ARG A 49 -7.09 2.77 8.80
CA ARG A 49 -7.47 3.82 7.86
C ARG A 49 -7.43 3.30 6.44
N CYS A 50 -8.12 3.99 5.54
CA CYS A 50 -8.07 3.70 4.11
C CYS A 50 -6.61 3.69 3.61
N PRO A 51 -6.17 2.61 2.93
CA PRO A 51 -4.89 2.59 2.25
C PRO A 51 -4.83 3.70 1.21
N LYS A 52 -3.65 4.28 1.05
CA LYS A 52 -3.43 5.35 0.08
C LYS A 52 -2.19 5.08 -0.78
N PRO A 53 -2.18 5.54 -2.04
CA PRO A 53 -0.94 5.67 -2.78
C PRO A 53 0.08 6.44 -1.94
N THR A 54 1.33 6.00 -1.92
CA THR A 54 2.42 6.66 -1.20
C THR A 54 3.59 6.94 -2.12
N PHE A 55 4.24 8.08 -1.89
CA PHE A 55 5.31 8.61 -2.75
C PHE A 55 6.59 8.90 -1.98
N TRP A 56 6.56 8.78 -0.65
CA TRP A 56 7.64 9.16 0.21
C TRP A 56 8.12 8.02 1.09
N ARG A 57 9.43 7.92 1.28
CA ARG A 57 10.12 7.15 2.29
C ARG A 57 10.95 8.08 3.16
N ALA A 58 11.33 7.66 4.36
CA ALA A 58 12.26 8.42 5.17
C ALA A 58 13.60 8.61 4.43
N LEU A 59 14.21 9.75 4.60
CA LEU A 59 15.49 10.06 3.97
C LEU A 59 16.62 9.29 4.63
N THR A 60 17.52 8.76 3.81
CA THR A 60 18.82 8.29 4.28
C THR A 60 19.79 9.45 4.44
N ASP A 61 20.89 9.23 5.17
CA ASP A 61 21.99 10.20 5.23
C ASP A 61 22.56 10.51 3.84
N ASN A 62 22.57 9.50 2.94
CA ASN A 62 22.99 9.68 1.55
C ASN A 62 22.04 10.59 0.76
N ASP A 63 20.72 10.47 0.97
CA ASP A 63 19.73 11.36 0.34
C ASP A 63 19.94 12.81 0.81
N ARG A 64 20.22 13.01 2.10
CA ARG A 64 20.53 14.33 2.65
C ARG A 64 21.84 14.88 2.09
N GLY A 65 22.88 14.04 2.03
CA GLY A 65 24.19 14.41 1.48
C GLY A 65 24.16 14.81 0.01
N SER A 66 23.37 14.09 -0.82
CA SER A 66 23.20 14.40 -2.25
C SER A 66 22.22 15.55 -2.53
N GLY A 67 21.51 16.04 -1.49
CA GLY A 67 20.48 17.07 -1.62
C GLY A 67 19.22 16.57 -2.32
N PHE A 68 18.95 15.27 -2.34
CA PHE A 68 17.78 14.66 -2.96
C PHE A 68 16.48 15.25 -2.39
N HIS A 69 16.40 15.44 -1.08
CA HIS A 69 15.25 16.04 -0.39
C HIS A 69 14.89 17.44 -0.88
N LEU A 70 15.89 18.24 -1.30
CA LEU A 70 15.66 19.57 -1.85
C LEU A 70 15.07 19.50 -3.26
N LYS A 71 15.44 18.49 -4.03
CA LYS A 71 14.95 18.29 -5.41
C LYS A 71 13.57 17.64 -5.44
N SER A 72 13.33 16.68 -4.56
CA SER A 72 12.15 15.79 -4.57
C SER A 72 11.18 16.00 -3.41
N GLY A 73 11.41 17.00 -2.55
CA GLY A 73 10.58 17.29 -1.37
C GLY A 73 9.11 17.57 -1.65
N MET A 74 8.76 17.86 -2.92
CA MET A 74 7.37 17.99 -3.36
C MET A 74 6.53 16.72 -3.10
N TRP A 75 7.18 15.56 -3.03
CA TRP A 75 6.51 14.28 -2.76
C TRP A 75 6.25 14.04 -1.29
N MET A 76 6.94 14.76 -0.39
CA MET A 76 6.67 14.67 1.04
C MET A 76 5.22 15.09 1.30
N ALA A 77 4.48 14.27 2.01
CA ALA A 77 3.06 14.50 2.30
C ALA A 77 2.13 14.63 1.07
N ALA A 78 2.58 14.32 -0.14
CA ALA A 78 1.74 14.39 -1.34
C ALA A 78 0.52 13.47 -1.22
N ASP A 79 0.64 12.34 -0.52
CA ASP A 79 -0.44 11.38 -0.25
C ASP A 79 -1.45 11.88 0.81
N MET A 80 -1.06 12.76 1.72
CA MET A 80 -1.96 13.28 2.77
C MET A 80 -3.06 14.19 2.19
N PHE A 81 -2.77 14.90 1.13
CA PHE A 81 -3.64 15.92 0.55
C PHE A 81 -4.20 15.54 -0.82
N MET A 82 -4.01 14.29 -1.25
CA MET A 82 -4.63 13.80 -2.49
C MET A 82 -6.15 13.93 -2.43
N LYS A 83 -6.74 14.30 -3.56
CA LYS A 83 -8.18 14.40 -3.74
C LYS A 83 -8.68 13.23 -4.56
N CYS A 84 -9.65 12.48 -4.05
CA CYS A 84 -10.39 11.53 -4.87
C CYS A 84 -11.29 12.31 -5.84
N LYS A 85 -11.01 12.22 -7.13
CA LYS A 85 -11.72 12.94 -8.20
C LYS A 85 -12.83 12.14 -8.84
N ASN A 86 -12.65 10.82 -8.88
CA ASN A 86 -13.62 9.93 -9.51
C ASN A 86 -13.70 8.60 -8.78
N ILE A 87 -14.91 8.07 -8.70
CA ILE A 87 -15.23 6.75 -8.18
C ILE A 87 -16.13 6.09 -9.21
N GLN A 88 -15.80 4.84 -9.57
CA GLN A 88 -16.58 4.07 -10.54
C GLN A 88 -16.71 2.63 -10.05
N VAL A 89 -17.89 2.07 -10.15
CA VAL A 89 -18.20 0.70 -9.76
C VAL A 89 -18.64 -0.08 -10.98
N ALA A 90 -18.15 -1.31 -11.11
CA ALA A 90 -18.64 -2.29 -12.06
C ALA A 90 -18.96 -3.61 -11.32
N VAL A 91 -20.04 -4.27 -11.71
CA VAL A 91 -20.49 -5.53 -11.14
C VAL A 91 -20.73 -6.50 -12.28
N ASP A 92 -20.06 -7.66 -12.24
CA ASP A 92 -20.07 -8.65 -13.32
C ASP A 92 -19.78 -8.05 -14.69
N GLY A 93 -18.79 -7.13 -14.74
CA GLY A 93 -18.39 -6.42 -15.95
C GLY A 93 -19.34 -5.31 -16.41
N VAL A 94 -20.47 -5.09 -15.73
CA VAL A 94 -21.43 -4.04 -16.06
C VAL A 94 -21.11 -2.79 -15.25
N ASP A 95 -20.85 -1.68 -15.95
CA ASP A 95 -20.60 -0.38 -15.34
C ASP A 95 -21.86 0.14 -14.62
N GLN A 96 -21.72 0.44 -13.33
CA GLN A 96 -22.76 1.03 -12.49
C GLN A 96 -22.54 2.54 -12.29
N GLY A 97 -21.49 3.10 -12.85
CA GLY A 97 -21.08 4.49 -12.62
C GLY A 97 -20.64 4.73 -11.17
N PHE A 98 -21.26 5.72 -10.53
CA PHE A 98 -21.10 6.02 -9.11
C PHE A 98 -22.41 5.74 -8.37
N PRO A 99 -22.63 4.49 -7.91
CA PRO A 99 -23.89 4.11 -7.30
C PRO A 99 -23.95 4.58 -5.84
N CYS A 100 -24.89 5.46 -5.55
CA CYS A 100 -25.36 5.75 -4.19
C CYS A 100 -26.59 4.90 -3.86
N ALA A 101 -27.01 4.87 -2.60
CA ALA A 101 -28.21 4.13 -2.21
C ALA A 101 -29.37 4.43 -3.14
N PRO A 102 -29.97 3.40 -3.72
CA PRO A 102 -30.95 3.61 -4.77
C PRO A 102 -32.24 4.22 -4.21
N GLN A 103 -32.84 5.13 -4.98
CA GLN A 103 -34.22 5.58 -4.81
C GLN A 103 -34.58 6.06 -3.37
N ASN A 104 -33.84 7.03 -2.83
CA ASN A 104 -34.09 7.61 -1.50
C ASN A 104 -34.00 6.59 -0.35
N ASN A 105 -32.91 5.86 -0.27
CA ASN A 105 -32.64 4.86 0.77
C ASN A 105 -33.61 3.68 0.82
N ARG A 106 -34.29 3.38 -0.26
CA ARG A 106 -35.11 2.18 -0.33
C ARG A 106 -34.26 0.97 -0.67
N TYR A 107 -34.34 -0.03 0.20
CA TYR A 107 -33.72 -1.33 -0.05
C TYR A 107 -34.38 -1.99 -1.27
N GLY A 108 -33.60 -2.20 -2.32
CA GLY A 108 -34.05 -2.81 -3.58
C GLY A 108 -34.02 -4.33 -3.63
N GLY A 109 -33.64 -5.00 -2.54
CA GLY A 109 -33.37 -6.43 -2.47
C GLY A 109 -31.89 -6.75 -2.38
N ASP A 110 -31.56 -8.03 -2.19
CA ASP A 110 -30.18 -8.51 -2.18
C ASP A 110 -29.64 -8.55 -3.61
N VAL A 111 -28.43 -8.01 -3.82
CA VAL A 111 -27.71 -8.05 -5.08
C VAL A 111 -26.54 -9.03 -4.91
N TYR A 112 -26.43 -9.99 -5.81
CA TYR A 112 -25.35 -10.97 -5.82
C TYR A 112 -24.57 -10.89 -7.14
N ALA A 113 -23.25 -11.13 -7.05
CA ALA A 113 -22.33 -11.03 -8.17
C ALA A 113 -21.24 -12.10 -8.10
N TYR A 114 -20.58 -12.35 -9.20
CA TYR A 114 -19.38 -13.19 -9.25
C TYR A 114 -18.09 -12.35 -9.14
N GLU A 115 -18.15 -11.11 -9.58
CA GLU A 115 -17.06 -10.15 -9.50
C GLU A 115 -17.61 -8.76 -9.17
N ALA A 116 -16.92 -8.05 -8.30
CA ALA A 116 -17.17 -6.64 -8.03
C ALA A 116 -15.89 -5.85 -8.19
N LYS A 117 -15.95 -4.75 -8.93
CA LYS A 117 -14.83 -3.84 -9.13
C LYS A 117 -15.20 -2.44 -8.65
N ILE A 118 -14.31 -1.79 -7.90
CA ILE A 118 -14.40 -0.37 -7.61
C ILE A 118 -13.07 0.31 -7.94
N SER A 119 -13.15 1.44 -8.61
CA SER A 119 -12.03 2.25 -9.07
C SER A 119 -12.04 3.60 -8.39
N PHE A 120 -10.88 4.05 -7.93
CA PHE A 120 -10.66 5.39 -7.40
C PHE A 120 -9.61 6.09 -8.24
N VAL A 121 -9.86 7.34 -8.62
CA VAL A 121 -8.87 8.21 -9.27
C VAL A 121 -8.54 9.35 -8.32
N TYR A 122 -7.28 9.46 -7.99
CA TYR A 122 -6.75 10.49 -7.10
C TYR A 122 -5.94 11.50 -7.89
N GLU A 123 -6.06 12.77 -7.53
CA GLU A 123 -5.20 13.84 -8.01
C GLU A 123 -4.23 14.25 -6.91
N THR A 124 -2.94 14.33 -7.24
CA THR A 124 -1.90 14.82 -6.34
C THR A 124 -1.96 16.35 -6.19
N ILE A 125 -1.38 16.86 -5.10
CA ILE A 125 -1.21 18.30 -4.89
C ILE A 125 0.09 18.84 -5.49
N THR A 126 0.85 18.01 -6.17
CA THR A 126 2.12 18.41 -6.82
C THR A 126 1.91 19.47 -7.92
N VAL A 127 2.96 20.17 -8.31
CA VAL A 127 2.92 21.13 -9.40
C VAL A 127 4.00 20.76 -10.43
N PRO A 128 3.61 20.29 -11.62
CA PRO A 128 2.25 20.02 -12.07
C PRO A 128 1.57 18.89 -11.28
N SER A 129 0.23 18.88 -11.21
CA SER A 129 -0.52 17.77 -10.62
C SER A 129 -0.52 16.55 -11.55
N THR A 130 -0.57 15.37 -10.97
CA THR A 130 -0.76 14.12 -11.69
C THR A 130 -1.83 13.25 -11.05
N GLU A 131 -2.15 12.13 -11.65
CA GLU A 131 -3.19 11.23 -11.17
C GLU A 131 -2.64 9.86 -10.79
N VAL A 132 -3.34 9.21 -9.86
CA VAL A 132 -3.17 7.79 -9.55
C VAL A 132 -4.52 7.13 -9.60
N LYS A 133 -4.62 6.03 -10.34
CA LYS A 133 -5.80 5.17 -10.36
C LYS A 133 -5.54 3.92 -9.54
N VAL A 134 -6.48 3.55 -8.69
CA VAL A 134 -6.46 2.30 -7.93
C VAL A 134 -7.74 1.54 -8.20
N ASP A 135 -7.61 0.35 -8.75
CA ASP A 135 -8.71 -0.58 -9.01
C ASP A 135 -8.67 -1.71 -7.98
N TYR A 136 -9.77 -1.95 -7.29
CA TYR A 136 -9.98 -3.12 -6.44
C TYR A 136 -10.96 -4.05 -7.13
N ILE A 137 -10.52 -5.28 -7.40
CA ILE A 137 -11.29 -6.30 -8.11
C ILE A 137 -11.45 -7.49 -7.17
N ILE A 138 -12.69 -7.72 -6.74
CA ILE A 138 -13.04 -8.75 -5.75
C ILE A 138 -13.68 -9.91 -6.48
N GLU A 139 -13.07 -11.08 -6.36
CA GLU A 139 -13.58 -12.34 -6.89
C GLU A 139 -14.47 -13.05 -5.87
N LYS A 140 -15.29 -13.97 -6.34
CA LYS A 140 -16.19 -14.79 -5.50
C LYS A 140 -15.50 -15.52 -4.34
N SER A 141 -14.21 -15.78 -4.45
CA SER A 141 -13.37 -16.40 -3.42
C SER A 141 -13.02 -15.47 -2.26
N GLY A 142 -13.29 -14.17 -2.39
CA GLY A 142 -12.81 -13.12 -1.49
C GLY A 142 -11.40 -12.66 -1.77
N ARG A 143 -10.73 -13.22 -2.77
CA ARG A 143 -9.45 -12.67 -3.25
C ARG A 143 -9.70 -11.29 -3.86
N MET A 144 -8.89 -10.32 -3.48
CA MET A 144 -8.98 -8.95 -3.97
C MET A 144 -7.71 -8.61 -4.72
N LYS A 145 -7.79 -8.51 -6.05
CA LYS A 145 -6.69 -7.95 -6.85
C LYS A 145 -6.73 -6.43 -6.75
N VAL A 146 -5.57 -5.84 -6.49
CA VAL A 146 -5.37 -4.39 -6.46
C VAL A 146 -4.44 -4.02 -7.61
N GLU A 147 -4.93 -3.19 -8.52
CA GLU A 147 -4.15 -2.64 -9.64
C GLU A 147 -3.92 -1.15 -9.39
N VAL A 148 -2.67 -0.73 -9.47
CA VAL A 148 -2.27 0.65 -9.20
C VAL A 148 -1.56 1.22 -10.42
N HIS A 149 -2.02 2.38 -10.89
CA HIS A 149 -1.46 3.08 -12.03
C HIS A 149 -1.19 4.54 -11.67
N TYR A 150 0.07 4.91 -11.60
CA TYR A 150 0.55 6.29 -11.56
C TYR A 150 0.71 6.78 -12.99
N PHE A 151 0.12 7.93 -13.30
CA PHE A 151 0.26 8.59 -14.59
C PHE A 151 1.45 9.54 -14.57
N GLY A 152 2.46 9.25 -15.39
CA GLY A 152 3.65 10.08 -15.51
C GLY A 152 3.32 11.50 -15.96
N LYS A 153 4.05 12.48 -15.44
CA LYS A 153 3.82 13.88 -15.78
C LYS A 153 5.13 14.61 -15.95
N GLU A 154 5.34 15.21 -17.13
CA GLU A 154 6.53 16.03 -17.43
C GLU A 154 6.68 17.18 -16.44
N GLY A 155 7.91 17.43 -16.00
CA GLY A 155 8.27 18.47 -15.05
C GLY A 155 8.15 18.10 -13.59
N LEU A 156 7.74 16.85 -13.26
CA LEU A 156 7.77 16.37 -11.89
C LEU A 156 9.16 15.86 -11.50
N PRO A 157 9.62 16.12 -10.26
CA PRO A 157 10.90 15.62 -9.77
C PRO A 157 10.87 14.11 -9.56
N GLN A 158 12.06 13.47 -9.52
CA GLN A 158 12.20 12.05 -9.28
C GLN A 158 11.45 11.61 -8.01
N LEU A 159 10.88 10.39 -8.08
CA LEU A 159 10.20 9.77 -6.94
C LEU A 159 11.21 9.06 -6.02
N PRO A 160 11.06 9.17 -4.70
CA PRO A 160 11.79 8.28 -3.76
C PRO A 160 11.26 6.86 -3.79
N VAL A 161 9.94 6.71 -3.81
CA VAL A 161 9.20 5.44 -3.93
C VAL A 161 7.87 5.69 -4.62
N PHE A 162 7.25 4.62 -5.13
CA PHE A 162 5.82 4.62 -5.45
C PHE A 162 5.18 3.30 -5.04
N GLY A 163 4.09 3.38 -4.28
CA GLY A 163 3.42 2.20 -3.76
C GLY A 163 2.07 2.49 -3.12
N MET A 164 1.60 1.53 -2.32
CA MET A 164 0.40 1.64 -1.48
C MET A 164 0.78 1.45 -0.01
N ARG A 165 0.28 2.32 0.88
CA ARG A 165 0.48 2.24 2.32
C ARG A 165 -0.79 1.79 3.02
N PHE A 166 -0.66 0.75 3.85
CA PHE A 166 -1.69 0.18 4.70
C PHE A 166 -1.34 0.45 6.16
N LEU A 167 -2.28 0.99 6.92
CA LEU A 167 -2.16 1.16 8.36
C LEU A 167 -3.04 0.12 9.04
N MET A 168 -2.43 -0.79 9.81
CA MET A 168 -3.14 -1.83 10.54
C MET A 168 -3.42 -1.40 11.98
N PRO A 169 -4.48 -1.91 12.63
CA PRO A 169 -4.92 -1.45 13.97
C PRO A 169 -3.97 -1.72 15.13
N SER A 170 -3.05 -2.67 15.00
CA SER A 170 -2.05 -3.02 16.02
C SER A 170 -0.73 -3.42 15.39
N VAL A 171 0.33 -3.45 16.19
CA VAL A 171 1.62 -4.01 15.76
C VAL A 171 1.44 -5.49 15.42
N ALA A 172 2.02 -5.94 14.31
CA ALA A 172 2.06 -7.33 13.94
C ALA A 172 2.98 -8.12 14.87
N GLU A 173 2.62 -9.35 15.16
CA GLU A 173 3.44 -10.28 15.93
C GLU A 173 4.67 -10.73 15.14
N LYS A 174 4.45 -10.99 13.87
CA LYS A 174 5.49 -11.40 12.91
C LYS A 174 4.99 -11.24 11.49
N TYR A 175 5.92 -11.35 10.55
CA TYR A 175 5.58 -11.64 9.16
C TYR A 175 6.52 -12.70 8.57
N ILE A 176 5.99 -13.42 7.58
CA ILE A 176 6.73 -14.43 6.81
C ILE A 176 6.66 -14.00 5.35
N TYR A 177 7.76 -14.08 4.63
CA TYR A 177 7.76 -13.70 3.21
C TYR A 177 8.66 -14.60 2.37
N GLU A 178 8.35 -14.73 1.09
CA GLU A 178 9.23 -15.29 0.06
C GLU A 178 9.79 -14.16 -0.79
N GLY A 179 11.09 -13.95 -0.71
CA GLY A 179 11.78 -12.84 -1.39
C GLY A 179 13.28 -12.89 -1.17
N LEU A 180 13.95 -11.75 -1.33
CA LEU A 180 15.37 -11.61 -1.01
C LEU A 180 15.61 -11.55 0.51
N SER A 181 16.68 -12.20 0.95
CA SER A 181 17.09 -12.19 2.37
C SER A 181 17.54 -10.81 2.83
N GLY A 182 17.19 -10.46 4.07
CA GLY A 182 17.65 -9.24 4.73
C GLY A 182 17.05 -7.96 4.14
N GLU A 183 17.58 -6.83 4.58
CA GLU A 183 17.27 -5.52 4.03
C GLU A 183 17.91 -5.36 2.65
N THR A 184 17.12 -5.02 1.65
CA THR A 184 17.58 -4.89 0.25
C THR A 184 16.96 -3.67 -0.43
N TYR A 185 17.73 -3.02 -1.31
CA TYR A 185 17.30 -1.93 -2.17
C TYR A 185 17.77 -2.20 -3.61
N PRO A 186 17.27 -1.50 -4.63
CA PRO A 186 17.65 -1.75 -6.02
C PRO A 186 19.16 -1.76 -6.25
N ASP A 187 19.90 -0.91 -5.56
CA ASP A 187 21.36 -0.77 -5.59
C ASP A 187 22.07 -1.52 -4.43
N ARG A 188 21.35 -2.26 -3.60
CA ARG A 188 21.86 -2.98 -2.41
C ARG A 188 21.26 -4.39 -2.32
N LYS A 189 21.55 -5.22 -3.32
CA LYS A 189 21.11 -6.63 -3.39
C LYS A 189 22.28 -7.62 -3.29
N ALA A 190 23.51 -7.14 -3.28
CA ALA A 190 24.69 -8.00 -3.27
C ALA A 190 24.73 -8.89 -2.01
N GLY A 191 24.86 -10.18 -2.20
CA GLY A 191 24.88 -11.17 -1.11
C GLY A 191 23.51 -11.64 -0.64
N ALA A 192 22.42 -11.03 -1.09
CA ALA A 192 21.07 -11.51 -0.78
C ALA A 192 20.75 -12.78 -1.58
N SER A 193 19.98 -13.68 -0.97
CA SER A 193 19.52 -14.92 -1.58
C SER A 193 18.01 -15.03 -1.53
N GLN A 194 17.41 -15.65 -2.54
CA GLN A 194 15.97 -15.98 -2.54
C GLN A 194 15.67 -17.06 -1.52
N GLY A 195 14.59 -16.88 -0.76
CA GLY A 195 14.17 -17.84 0.24
C GLY A 195 12.86 -17.43 0.93
N ILE A 196 12.48 -18.23 1.92
CA ILE A 196 11.36 -17.92 2.83
C ILE A 196 11.97 -17.53 4.17
N PHE A 197 11.57 -16.36 4.67
CA PHE A 197 12.13 -15.77 5.87
C PHE A 197 11.01 -15.44 6.86
N VAL A 198 11.30 -15.61 8.16
CA VAL A 198 10.41 -15.27 9.26
C VAL A 198 11.02 -14.08 9.99
N ILE A 199 10.25 -13.03 10.18
CA ILE A 199 10.60 -11.84 10.93
C ILE A 199 9.62 -11.72 12.11
N ASP A 200 10.11 -11.90 13.31
CA ASP A 200 9.36 -11.89 14.55
C ASP A 200 9.64 -10.64 15.42
N ASP A 201 10.44 -9.73 14.91
CA ASP A 201 10.71 -8.42 15.50
C ASP A 201 10.57 -7.34 14.40
N LEU A 202 9.57 -6.48 14.54
CA LEU A 202 9.33 -5.35 13.65
C LEU A 202 10.11 -4.11 14.11
N SER A 203 11.33 -4.28 14.57
CA SER A 203 12.20 -3.16 14.95
C SER A 203 12.78 -2.46 13.71
N LEU A 204 13.14 -1.19 13.89
CA LEU A 204 13.96 -0.46 12.92
C LEU A 204 15.42 -0.92 13.04
N THR A 205 16.13 -0.92 11.92
CA THR A 205 17.60 -0.98 11.94
C THR A 205 18.12 0.14 12.83
N PRO A 206 18.99 -0.13 13.82
CA PRO A 206 19.34 0.81 14.87
C PRO A 206 20.35 1.90 14.40
N TYR A 207 19.92 2.75 13.50
CA TYR A 207 20.67 3.95 13.14
C TYR A 207 20.54 5.00 14.25
N LEU A 208 21.60 5.78 14.49
CA LEU A 208 21.60 6.86 15.48
C LEU A 208 20.53 7.90 15.16
N VAL A 209 20.45 8.31 13.92
CA VAL A 209 19.33 9.09 13.37
C VAL A 209 18.44 8.12 12.60
N PRO A 210 17.18 7.98 12.98
CA PRO A 210 16.24 7.13 12.23
C PRO A 210 16.18 7.52 10.77
N GLN A 211 16.20 6.52 9.89
CA GLN A 211 16.16 6.71 8.44
C GLN A 211 15.47 5.53 7.77
N GLU A 212 15.30 5.58 6.46
CA GLU A 212 14.76 4.49 5.67
C GLU A 212 15.51 3.18 5.95
N CYS A 213 14.76 2.12 6.21
CA CYS A 213 15.29 0.78 6.48
C CYS A 213 14.24 -0.31 6.22
N GLU A 214 14.67 -1.58 6.35
CA GLU A 214 13.82 -2.76 6.35
C GLU A 214 13.03 -3.01 5.05
N MET A 215 13.49 -2.48 3.90
CA MET A 215 12.94 -2.82 2.60
C MET A 215 13.25 -4.27 2.22
N ARG A 216 12.26 -4.97 1.70
CA ARG A 216 12.35 -6.35 1.18
C ARG A 216 12.03 -6.35 -0.31
N MET A 217 13.02 -6.72 -1.13
CA MET A 217 12.88 -6.72 -2.58
C MET A 217 12.53 -8.11 -3.14
N ASP A 218 12.07 -8.12 -4.37
CA ASP A 218 11.80 -9.32 -5.18
C ASP A 218 10.87 -10.33 -4.45
N THR A 219 9.85 -9.78 -3.76
CA THR A 219 8.92 -10.55 -2.92
C THR A 219 7.78 -11.12 -3.76
N LYS A 220 7.53 -12.43 -3.59
CA LYS A 220 6.42 -13.12 -4.24
C LYS A 220 5.15 -13.11 -3.39
N TRP A 221 5.31 -13.22 -2.07
CA TRP A 221 4.21 -13.13 -1.11
C TRP A 221 4.73 -12.76 0.27
N VAL A 222 3.85 -12.19 1.06
CA VAL A 222 4.05 -11.91 2.48
C VAL A 222 2.80 -12.25 3.27
N GLU A 223 2.98 -12.88 4.43
CA GLU A 223 1.94 -13.17 5.42
C GLU A 223 2.22 -12.38 6.69
N ILE A 224 1.28 -11.52 7.07
CA ILE A 224 1.38 -10.70 8.27
C ILE A 224 0.47 -11.31 9.34
N THR A 225 1.03 -11.64 10.50
CA THR A 225 0.29 -12.24 11.62
C THR A 225 0.05 -11.22 12.73
N ARG A 226 -1.18 -11.15 13.20
CA ARG A 226 -1.59 -10.31 14.33
C ARG A 226 -2.35 -11.10 15.37
N VAL A 227 -2.26 -10.66 16.65
CA VAL A 227 -3.01 -11.22 17.76
C VAL A 227 -4.26 -10.35 18.01
N LYS A 228 -5.44 -10.94 17.90
CA LYS A 228 -6.72 -10.35 18.30
C LYS A 228 -7.69 -11.49 18.65
N GLN A 229 -7.79 -11.83 19.94
CA GLN A 229 -8.58 -12.99 20.40
C GLN A 229 -8.23 -14.30 19.66
N GLY A 230 -6.96 -14.44 19.28
CA GLY A 230 -6.41 -15.51 18.46
C GLY A 230 -5.39 -14.98 17.48
N LEU A 231 -4.73 -15.89 16.76
CA LEU A 231 -3.80 -15.55 15.68
C LEU A 231 -4.59 -15.40 14.36
N HIS A 232 -4.43 -14.29 13.71
CA HIS A 232 -4.99 -14.02 12.38
C HIS A 232 -3.87 -13.67 11.42
N THR A 233 -3.98 -14.11 10.19
CA THR A 233 -2.98 -13.89 9.14
C THR A 233 -3.62 -13.26 7.92
N LEU A 234 -3.00 -12.20 7.40
CA LEU A 234 -3.32 -11.61 6.11
C LEU A 234 -2.20 -11.92 5.13
N ARG A 235 -2.56 -12.54 4.01
CA ARG A 235 -1.62 -12.85 2.95
C ARG A 235 -1.76 -11.88 1.80
N ILE A 236 -0.62 -11.35 1.34
CA ILE A 236 -0.51 -10.52 0.13
C ILE A 236 0.42 -11.24 -0.84
N GLU A 237 -0.01 -11.38 -2.09
CA GLU A 237 0.71 -12.11 -3.13
C GLU A 237 0.99 -11.20 -4.33
N ALA A 238 2.12 -11.44 -4.97
CA ALA A 238 2.41 -10.87 -6.28
C ALA A 238 1.37 -11.36 -7.31
N ASN A 239 0.93 -10.46 -8.18
CA ASN A 239 0.05 -10.84 -9.29
C ASN A 239 0.88 -11.12 -10.55
N ASP A 240 1.41 -10.10 -11.19
CA ASP A 240 2.16 -10.24 -12.46
C ASP A 240 3.68 -10.31 -12.26
N SER A 241 4.19 -9.62 -11.25
CA SER A 241 5.61 -9.53 -10.94
C SER A 241 5.84 -9.40 -9.44
N ALA A 242 7.02 -9.82 -8.99
CA ALA A 242 7.44 -9.61 -7.61
C ALA A 242 7.41 -8.12 -7.26
N PHE A 243 7.10 -7.82 -6.01
CA PHE A 243 7.03 -6.47 -5.48
C PHE A 243 8.11 -6.22 -4.43
N ALA A 244 8.28 -4.97 -4.03
CA ALA A 244 9.02 -4.62 -2.83
C ALA A 244 8.03 -4.25 -1.71
N PHE A 245 8.42 -4.47 -0.44
CA PHE A 245 7.59 -4.06 0.69
C PHE A 245 8.45 -3.66 1.89
N SER A 246 7.83 -2.88 2.79
CA SER A 246 8.30 -2.69 4.16
C SER A 246 7.16 -2.96 5.15
N CYS A 247 7.49 -3.47 6.32
CA CYS A 247 6.53 -3.78 7.37
C CYS A 247 7.09 -3.29 8.70
N LEU A 248 6.76 -2.06 9.07
CA LEU A 248 7.35 -1.33 10.19
C LEU A 248 6.27 -0.87 11.18
N PRO A 249 6.62 -0.53 12.43
CA PRO A 249 5.67 0.05 13.36
C PRO A 249 5.51 1.57 13.22
N TYR A 250 6.20 2.19 12.26
CA TYR A 250 6.27 3.64 12.05
C TYR A 250 5.98 4.02 10.61
N THR A 251 5.39 5.18 10.41
CA THR A 251 5.28 5.82 9.10
C THR A 251 6.61 6.48 8.72
N ALA A 252 6.77 6.77 7.42
CA ALA A 252 7.94 7.50 6.93
C ALA A 252 8.09 8.87 7.63
N GLU A 253 6.97 9.54 7.92
CA GLU A 253 6.95 10.83 8.60
C GLU A 253 7.37 10.72 10.08
N GLU A 254 6.98 9.65 10.78
CA GLU A 254 7.42 9.40 12.16
C GLU A 254 8.93 9.15 12.21
N ILE A 255 9.48 8.42 11.23
CA ILE A 255 10.92 8.17 11.11
C ILE A 255 11.65 9.48 10.72
N GLU A 256 11.15 10.22 9.74
CA GLU A 256 11.75 11.47 9.24
C GLU A 256 11.83 12.56 10.31
N ASN A 257 10.83 12.64 11.19
CA ASN A 257 10.77 13.67 12.24
C ASN A 257 11.63 13.33 13.47
N ALA A 258 12.08 12.10 13.65
CA ALA A 258 12.94 11.72 14.74
C ALA A 258 14.40 12.07 14.43
N THR A 259 15.04 12.89 15.26
CA THR A 259 16.46 13.24 15.12
C THR A 259 17.35 12.28 15.90
N HIS A 260 16.77 11.52 16.83
CA HIS A 260 17.40 10.43 17.59
C HIS A 260 16.43 9.27 17.74
N HIS A 261 16.95 8.08 17.93
CA HIS A 261 16.14 6.87 18.04
C HIS A 261 15.13 6.92 19.21
N GLU A 262 15.49 7.56 20.29
CA GLU A 262 14.66 7.73 21.49
C GLU A 262 13.46 8.67 21.30
N GLU A 263 13.43 9.42 20.22
CA GLU A 263 12.32 10.32 19.89
C GLU A 263 11.20 9.61 19.12
N LEU A 264 11.44 8.39 18.66
CA LEU A 264 10.39 7.60 18.03
C LEU A 264 9.25 7.32 19.02
N PRO A 265 7.99 7.43 18.59
CA PRO A 265 6.86 7.13 19.45
C PRO A 265 6.82 5.63 19.80
N LEU A 266 6.11 5.27 20.88
CA LEU A 266 5.88 3.85 21.16
C LEU A 266 5.14 3.18 19.98
N PRO A 267 5.55 1.99 19.55
CA PRO A 267 4.89 1.23 18.51
C PRO A 267 3.40 0.98 18.83
N ARG A 268 2.50 1.37 17.95
CA ARG A 268 1.04 1.24 18.17
C ARG A 268 0.32 0.51 17.07
N ARG A 269 0.93 0.42 15.89
CA ARG A 269 0.30 -0.14 14.68
C ARG A 269 1.35 -0.74 13.77
N THR A 270 0.92 -1.46 12.75
CA THR A 270 1.77 -1.85 11.63
C THR A 270 1.54 -0.90 10.47
N VAL A 271 2.61 -0.39 9.92
CA VAL A 271 2.66 0.34 8.66
C VAL A 271 3.23 -0.62 7.62
N PHE A 272 2.35 -1.15 6.80
CA PHE A 272 2.73 -2.04 5.70
C PHE A 272 2.67 -1.26 4.40
N CYS A 273 3.80 -1.16 3.73
CA CYS A 273 3.88 -0.53 2.42
C CYS A 273 4.28 -1.56 1.37
N ILE A 274 3.56 -1.58 0.24
CA ILE A 274 3.86 -2.39 -0.92
C ILE A 274 4.21 -1.47 -2.08
N TYR A 275 5.34 -1.72 -2.75
CA TYR A 275 5.91 -0.80 -3.72
C TYR A 275 6.02 -1.43 -5.10
N GLY A 276 5.58 -0.67 -6.11
CA GLY A 276 5.84 -0.94 -7.52
C GLY A 276 7.15 -0.34 -8.00
N ALA A 277 7.68 0.68 -7.31
CA ALA A 277 8.96 1.30 -7.61
C ALA A 277 9.66 1.80 -6.34
N VAL A 278 10.96 1.53 -6.25
CA VAL A 278 11.83 1.93 -5.14
C VAL A 278 13.11 2.54 -5.73
N ARG A 279 13.48 3.74 -5.27
CA ARG A 279 14.75 4.38 -5.61
C ARG A 279 15.88 3.74 -4.82
N GLY A 280 17.07 3.68 -5.39
CA GLY A 280 18.28 3.30 -4.67
C GLY A 280 18.56 4.18 -3.46
N VAL A 281 19.42 3.71 -2.56
CA VAL A 281 19.78 4.40 -1.32
C VAL A 281 21.20 5.00 -1.36
N GLY A 282 21.98 4.78 -2.43
CA GLY A 282 23.28 5.41 -2.64
C GLY A 282 24.38 4.93 -1.70
N GLY A 283 25.23 5.86 -1.25
CA GLY A 283 26.37 5.55 -0.40
C GLY A 283 27.55 4.95 -1.19
N ILE A 284 27.73 5.37 -2.44
CA ILE A 284 28.86 4.97 -3.29
C ILE A 284 30.14 5.65 -2.87
N ASP A 285 30.06 6.82 -2.22
CA ASP A 285 31.19 7.53 -1.64
C ASP A 285 30.77 8.34 -0.39
N SER A 286 31.72 9.04 0.22
CA SER A 286 31.50 9.89 1.40
C SER A 286 31.33 11.38 1.04
N TRP A 287 31.19 11.71 -0.23
CA TRP A 287 31.18 13.09 -0.73
C TRP A 287 29.78 13.57 -1.12
N GLY A 288 28.74 12.76 -0.88
CA GLY A 288 27.38 13.11 -1.22
C GLY A 288 27.00 12.86 -2.66
N SER A 289 27.66 11.92 -3.33
CA SER A 289 27.24 11.48 -4.66
C SER A 289 25.85 10.88 -4.62
N ASP A 290 25.05 11.22 -5.62
CA ASP A 290 23.71 10.67 -5.80
C ASP A 290 23.78 9.17 -6.16
N VAL A 291 22.66 8.47 -6.08
CA VAL A 291 22.56 7.10 -6.61
C VAL A 291 22.83 7.11 -8.12
N GLU A 292 23.28 5.98 -8.64
CA GLU A 292 23.45 5.81 -10.08
C GLU A 292 22.13 5.96 -10.83
N ASP A 293 22.17 6.51 -12.04
CA ASP A 293 20.99 6.82 -12.88
C ASP A 293 20.05 5.61 -13.07
N ALA A 294 20.62 4.39 -13.10
CA ALA A 294 19.85 3.15 -13.24
C ALA A 294 18.87 2.90 -12.08
N TYR A 295 19.08 3.52 -10.94
CA TYR A 295 18.26 3.37 -9.73
C TYR A 295 17.41 4.58 -9.42
N HIS A 296 17.32 5.55 -10.33
CA HIS A 296 16.38 6.66 -10.25
C HIS A 296 14.97 6.21 -10.67
N ILE A 297 13.95 6.84 -10.09
CA ILE A 297 12.56 6.66 -10.52
C ILE A 297 12.11 7.95 -11.20
N SER A 298 11.87 7.89 -12.50
CA SER A 298 11.29 9.01 -13.24
C SER A 298 9.81 9.16 -12.91
N ALA A 299 9.40 10.33 -12.44
CA ALA A 299 8.01 10.68 -12.25
C ALA A 299 7.29 11.11 -13.55
N GLU A 300 8.04 11.20 -14.65
CA GLU A 300 7.50 11.56 -15.96
C GLU A 300 6.97 10.34 -16.74
N LYS A 301 7.20 9.14 -16.23
CA LYS A 301 6.76 7.88 -16.83
C LYS A 301 5.69 7.22 -15.99
N ASP A 302 4.77 6.55 -16.67
CA ASP A 302 3.76 5.72 -16.00
C ASP A 302 4.41 4.59 -15.21
N ILE A 303 3.87 4.36 -14.01
CA ILE A 303 4.24 3.22 -13.16
C ILE A 303 2.99 2.40 -12.90
N LYS A 304 3.05 1.11 -13.20
CA LYS A 304 1.96 0.17 -12.97
C LYS A 304 2.46 -1.00 -12.17
N PHE A 305 1.70 -1.41 -11.19
CA PHE A 305 1.93 -2.64 -10.44
C PHE A 305 0.62 -3.20 -9.91
N SER A 306 0.62 -4.45 -9.54
CA SER A 306 -0.55 -5.13 -9.03
C SER A 306 -0.15 -6.18 -7.99
N PHE A 307 -1.06 -6.45 -7.08
CA PHE A 307 -0.93 -7.47 -6.05
C PHE A 307 -2.31 -8.02 -5.67
N VAL A 308 -2.33 -9.11 -4.93
CA VAL A 308 -3.56 -9.76 -4.48
C VAL A 308 -3.56 -9.85 -2.96
N ILE A 309 -4.64 -9.39 -2.34
CA ILE A 309 -4.98 -9.67 -0.94
C ILE A 309 -5.77 -10.99 -0.95
N ALA A 310 -5.11 -12.07 -0.46
CA ALA A 310 -5.60 -13.45 -0.57
C ALA A 310 -6.39 -13.90 0.66
#